data_dc117def220f2915e3ea89b3988eb752
#
_entry.id   dc117def220f2915e3ea89b3988eb752
#
_cell.length_a   1.000
_cell.length_b   1.000
_cell.length_c   1.000
_cell.angle_alpha   90.00
_cell.angle_beta   90.00
_cell.angle_gamma   90.00
#
_symmetry.space_group_name_H-M   'P 1'
#
loop_
_entity.id
_entity.type
_entity.pdbx_description
1 polymer ?
#
loop_
_entity_poly.entity_id
_entity_poly.type
_entity_poly.pdbx_seq_one_letter_code
_entity_poly.pdbx_strand_id
1 'polypeptide(L)'
;MTIVPKGFQFAVAAAGFKRADRNDLGLIVSQGEAAAAGVFTKNLFQAAPVLVCKELLGERPLARALLVNSGQANACTGAEGLANCRATLELAAKAAGVAPNDVLPTSTGVIGAQLKMDKWAAAAPLLAANLGQASAMDVAKAMMTTDSFPKLSAKAVALPGGEVRVLGMCKGAGMICPNMATMLGFILCDADVEPQAWQEILSFAADRSFNALTVDGDTSTNDTVLALANGASRVSAKDAKSLKLLRAAVTEICQELSYRIVQDAEGGTKVAHITVRGAKNNAQAELAARAIGNSPLVKTALFGCDPNWGRIVAALGRSGADFAPEAVVLTIGGILVFEKGQPSPEDLDALLAPSMRHQDVEIVLDLCAGRGVFTLLASDLTKRYVEINADYRT
;
A
#
# COMPACT_ATOMS: atom_id res chain seq x y z
N MET A 1 10.52 -9.14 19.23
CA MET A 1 10.94 -9.91 18.03
C MET A 1 9.81 -9.86 17.02
N THR A 2 10.09 -9.52 15.77
CA THR A 2 9.08 -9.56 14.69
C THR A 2 8.66 -11.00 14.44
N ILE A 3 7.36 -11.29 14.37
CA ILE A 3 6.84 -12.59 13.99
C ILE A 3 7.13 -12.80 12.51
N VAL A 4 7.95 -13.79 12.18
CA VAL A 4 8.31 -14.13 10.79
C VAL A 4 7.69 -15.47 10.42
N PRO A 5 7.01 -15.59 9.26
CA PRO A 5 6.51 -16.88 8.77
C PRO A 5 7.67 -17.83 8.49
N LYS A 6 7.45 -19.14 8.74
CA LYS A 6 8.46 -20.17 8.51
C LYS A 6 8.80 -20.31 7.02
N GLY A 7 10.02 -20.76 6.72
CA GLY A 7 10.43 -21.09 5.38
C GLY A 7 10.73 -19.89 4.46
N PHE A 8 10.85 -18.69 5.00
CA PHE A 8 11.31 -17.51 4.26
C PHE A 8 12.71 -17.10 4.70
N GLN A 9 13.54 -16.70 3.72
CA GLN A 9 14.87 -16.14 3.89
C GLN A 9 14.93 -14.77 3.22
N PHE A 10 15.77 -13.90 3.72
CA PHE A 10 15.89 -12.51 3.27
C PHE A 10 17.35 -12.21 2.93
N ALA A 11 17.55 -11.40 1.90
CA ALA A 11 18.84 -10.83 1.55
C ALA A 11 18.67 -9.36 1.17
N VAL A 12 19.67 -8.56 1.42
CA VAL A 12 19.78 -7.17 0.94
C VAL A 12 21.17 -6.91 0.40
N ALA A 13 21.26 -5.98 -0.55
CA ALA A 13 22.51 -5.51 -1.10
C ALA A 13 22.45 -4.01 -1.43
N ALA A 14 23.60 -3.35 -1.38
CA ALA A 14 23.80 -1.99 -1.86
C ALA A 14 24.34 -2.04 -3.29
N ALA A 15 23.48 -1.77 -4.28
CA ALA A 15 23.89 -1.61 -5.67
C ALA A 15 24.33 -0.17 -5.99
N GLY A 16 23.93 0.79 -5.15
CA GLY A 16 24.25 2.20 -5.33
C GLY A 16 23.51 2.83 -6.51
N PHE A 17 22.24 2.48 -6.72
CA PHE A 17 21.45 3.04 -7.81
C PHE A 17 21.24 4.53 -7.65
N LYS A 18 20.95 5.00 -6.44
CA LYS A 18 20.79 6.41 -6.09
C LYS A 18 21.85 6.87 -5.07
N ARG A 19 22.12 6.05 -4.04
CA ARG A 19 23.07 6.33 -2.96
C ARG A 19 23.93 5.09 -2.72
N ALA A 20 25.23 5.29 -2.53
CA ALA A 20 26.17 4.18 -2.32
C ALA A 20 26.16 3.63 -0.88
N ASP A 21 25.61 4.39 0.07
CA ASP A 21 25.70 4.17 1.50
C ASP A 21 24.53 3.39 2.11
N ARG A 22 23.60 2.88 1.27
CA ARG A 22 22.43 2.15 1.75
C ARG A 22 22.08 0.95 0.85
N ASN A 23 21.46 -0.05 1.45
CA ASN A 23 20.86 -1.14 0.69
C ASN A 23 19.69 -0.60 -0.14
N ASP A 24 19.68 -0.95 -1.42
CA ASP A 24 18.67 -0.57 -2.42
C ASP A 24 18.19 -1.76 -3.26
N LEU A 25 18.68 -2.95 -2.94
CA LEU A 25 18.17 -4.24 -3.41
C LEU A 25 17.71 -5.08 -2.23
N GLY A 26 16.57 -5.75 -2.39
CA GLY A 26 16.02 -6.72 -1.46
C GLY A 26 15.56 -7.97 -2.20
N LEU A 27 15.82 -9.14 -1.60
CA LEU A 27 15.40 -10.44 -2.09
C LEU A 27 14.75 -11.21 -0.93
N ILE A 28 13.55 -11.74 -1.17
CA ILE A 28 12.84 -12.63 -0.27
C ILE A 28 12.71 -13.98 -0.97
N VAL A 29 13.16 -15.04 -0.33
CA VAL A 29 13.17 -16.39 -0.91
C VAL A 29 12.34 -17.33 -0.04
N SER A 30 11.42 -18.04 -0.65
CA SER A 30 10.73 -19.18 -0.04
C SER A 30 11.53 -20.46 -0.26
N GLN A 31 11.72 -21.23 0.80
CA GLN A 31 12.43 -22.53 0.74
C GLN A 31 11.68 -23.54 -0.14
N GLY A 32 10.34 -23.47 -0.17
CA GLY A 32 9.49 -24.26 -1.04
C GLY A 32 8.74 -23.39 -2.05
N GLU A 33 8.07 -24.03 -3.00
CA GLU A 33 7.12 -23.38 -3.88
C GLU A 33 5.98 -22.78 -3.06
N ALA A 34 5.54 -21.57 -3.39
CA ALA A 34 4.51 -20.86 -2.67
C ALA A 34 3.36 -20.48 -3.61
N ALA A 35 2.13 -20.59 -3.12
CA ALA A 35 0.99 -19.95 -3.77
C ALA A 35 1.26 -18.45 -3.85
N ALA A 36 1.20 -17.90 -5.06
CA ALA A 36 1.52 -16.51 -5.33
C ALA A 36 0.29 -15.74 -5.79
N ALA A 37 0.13 -14.52 -5.28
CA ALA A 37 -0.93 -13.62 -5.66
C ALA A 37 -0.38 -12.22 -5.89
N GLY A 38 -1.04 -11.43 -6.75
CA GLY A 38 -0.64 -10.07 -7.07
C GLY A 38 -1.82 -9.15 -7.31
N VAL A 39 -1.71 -7.91 -6.84
CA VAL A 39 -2.59 -6.80 -7.21
C VAL A 39 -1.73 -5.64 -7.69
N PHE A 40 -2.17 -4.97 -8.76
CA PHE A 40 -1.33 -4.09 -9.57
C PHE A 40 -2.03 -2.79 -9.92
N THR A 41 -1.22 -1.75 -10.17
CA THR A 41 -1.71 -0.46 -10.67
C THR A 41 -2.61 -0.58 -11.89
N LYS A 42 -3.62 0.29 -11.94
CA LYS A 42 -4.49 0.48 -13.12
C LYS A 42 -4.02 1.64 -14.01
N ASN A 43 -2.87 2.26 -13.69
CA ASN A 43 -2.26 3.26 -14.55
C ASN A 43 -1.99 2.66 -15.93
N LEU A 44 -2.26 3.40 -17.00
CA LEU A 44 -2.03 2.93 -18.37
C LEU A 44 -0.53 2.80 -18.71
N PHE A 45 0.34 3.58 -18.04
CA PHE A 45 1.79 3.53 -18.18
C PHE A 45 2.40 2.53 -17.18
N GLN A 46 1.99 1.26 -17.26
CA GLN A 46 2.50 0.22 -16.37
C GLN A 46 3.99 -0.02 -16.57
N ALA A 47 4.74 -0.03 -15.47
CA ALA A 47 6.17 -0.32 -15.47
C ALA A 47 6.48 -1.76 -15.90
N ALA A 48 7.67 -1.99 -16.43
CA ALA A 48 8.10 -3.32 -16.87
C ALA A 48 7.94 -4.42 -15.79
N PRO A 49 8.31 -4.22 -14.51
CA PRO A 49 8.07 -5.22 -13.47
C PRO A 49 6.60 -5.56 -13.26
N VAL A 50 5.68 -4.58 -13.41
CA VAL A 50 4.24 -4.84 -13.32
C VAL A 50 3.77 -5.76 -14.44
N LEU A 51 4.21 -5.48 -15.68
CA LEU A 51 3.87 -6.30 -16.87
C LEU A 51 4.41 -7.72 -16.72
N VAL A 52 5.67 -7.87 -16.30
CA VAL A 52 6.30 -9.19 -16.08
C VAL A 52 5.61 -9.98 -14.97
N CYS A 53 5.27 -9.36 -13.83
CA CYS A 53 4.53 -10.03 -12.77
C CYS A 53 3.15 -10.52 -13.23
N LYS A 54 2.42 -9.70 -14.00
CA LYS A 54 1.11 -10.09 -14.53
C LYS A 54 1.20 -11.28 -15.49
N GLU A 55 2.22 -11.29 -16.33
CA GLU A 55 2.48 -12.39 -17.25
C GLU A 55 2.79 -13.69 -16.48
N LEU A 56 3.78 -13.66 -15.58
CA LEU A 56 4.21 -14.83 -14.80
C LEU A 56 3.09 -15.40 -13.92
N LEU A 57 2.34 -14.56 -13.23
CA LEU A 57 1.21 -14.99 -12.40
C LEU A 57 0.00 -15.47 -13.23
N GLY A 58 -0.18 -14.92 -14.43
CA GLY A 58 -1.20 -15.38 -15.38
C GLY A 58 -0.90 -16.77 -15.96
N GLU A 59 0.37 -17.08 -16.18
CA GLU A 59 0.81 -18.39 -16.63
C GLU A 59 0.78 -19.43 -15.49
N ARG A 60 1.29 -19.03 -14.31
CA ARG A 60 1.40 -19.90 -13.13
C ARG A 60 1.31 -19.08 -11.84
N PRO A 61 0.27 -19.26 -11.03
CA PRO A 61 0.09 -18.52 -9.77
C PRO A 61 0.92 -19.12 -8.62
N LEU A 62 2.19 -19.40 -8.90
CA LEU A 62 3.18 -19.95 -7.97
C LEU A 62 4.49 -19.20 -8.16
N ALA A 63 5.24 -18.99 -7.06
CA ALA A 63 6.56 -18.38 -7.10
C ALA A 63 7.42 -18.87 -5.93
N ARG A 64 8.72 -18.55 -5.99
CA ARG A 64 9.68 -18.85 -4.92
C ARG A 64 10.43 -17.64 -4.40
N ALA A 65 10.42 -16.53 -5.15
CA ALA A 65 11.15 -15.35 -4.71
C ALA A 65 10.43 -14.04 -5.08
N LEU A 66 10.63 -13.01 -4.26
CA LEU A 66 10.26 -11.63 -4.52
C LEU A 66 11.53 -10.79 -4.58
N LEU A 67 11.68 -10.03 -5.67
CA LEU A 67 12.80 -9.13 -5.89
C LEU A 67 12.30 -7.68 -5.81
N VAL A 68 13.02 -6.81 -5.10
CA VAL A 68 12.73 -5.38 -5.07
C VAL A 68 13.99 -4.56 -5.25
N ASN A 69 13.90 -3.50 -6.06
CA ASN A 69 14.89 -2.44 -6.07
C ASN A 69 14.27 -1.06 -5.81
N SER A 70 15.03 -0.20 -5.16
CA SER A 70 14.72 1.22 -5.01
C SER A 70 15.71 2.10 -5.75
N GLY A 71 15.22 3.28 -6.24
CA GLY A 71 16.02 4.25 -6.98
C GLY A 71 15.83 4.24 -8.50
N GLN A 72 15.28 3.18 -9.08
CA GLN A 72 14.98 3.03 -10.50
C GLN A 72 13.63 2.36 -10.67
N ALA A 73 12.65 3.06 -11.25
CA ALA A 73 11.28 2.58 -11.41
C ALA A 73 11.13 1.56 -12.55
N ASN A 74 12.00 1.63 -13.55
CA ASN A 74 11.87 0.88 -14.80
C ASN A 74 10.48 1.07 -15.46
N ALA A 75 9.98 2.28 -15.43
CA ALA A 75 8.73 2.70 -16.02
C ALA A 75 9.01 3.61 -17.22
N CYS A 76 8.19 3.51 -18.27
CA CYS A 76 8.35 4.25 -19.53
C CYS A 76 9.73 4.00 -20.19
N THR A 77 10.26 2.79 -20.09
CA THR A 77 11.60 2.39 -20.57
C THR A 77 11.55 1.52 -21.83
N GLY A 78 10.36 1.29 -22.39
CA GLY A 78 10.14 0.58 -23.64
C GLY A 78 10.57 -0.89 -23.62
N ALA A 79 10.87 -1.44 -24.79
CA ALA A 79 11.28 -2.84 -24.94
C ALA A 79 12.60 -3.17 -24.22
N GLU A 80 13.53 -2.22 -24.19
CA GLU A 80 14.80 -2.37 -23.46
C GLU A 80 14.55 -2.54 -21.95
N GLY A 81 13.65 -1.72 -21.37
CA GLY A 81 13.30 -1.85 -19.95
C GLY A 81 12.66 -3.18 -19.60
N LEU A 82 11.85 -3.75 -20.52
CA LEU A 82 11.27 -5.07 -20.35
C LEU A 82 12.35 -6.17 -20.42
N ALA A 83 13.27 -6.10 -21.38
CA ALA A 83 14.39 -7.01 -21.48
C ALA A 83 15.32 -6.94 -20.24
N ASN A 84 15.64 -5.73 -19.79
CA ASN A 84 16.43 -5.51 -18.58
C ASN A 84 15.70 -6.04 -17.34
N CYS A 85 14.39 -5.89 -17.22
CA CYS A 85 13.62 -6.49 -16.12
C CYS A 85 13.80 -8.02 -16.09
N ARG A 86 13.66 -8.70 -17.22
CA ARG A 86 13.88 -10.16 -17.30
C ARG A 86 15.31 -10.56 -16.96
N ALA A 87 16.32 -9.80 -17.43
CA ALA A 87 17.71 -10.04 -17.06
C ALA A 87 17.96 -9.90 -15.54
N THR A 88 17.23 -9.00 -14.84
CA THR A 88 17.31 -8.96 -13.36
C THR A 88 16.73 -10.20 -12.69
N LEU A 89 15.73 -10.85 -13.30
CA LEU A 89 15.21 -12.13 -12.78
C LEU A 89 16.25 -13.26 -12.88
N GLU A 90 17.02 -13.32 -13.97
CA GLU A 90 18.09 -14.29 -14.11
C GLU A 90 19.18 -14.12 -13.02
N LEU A 91 19.53 -12.86 -12.76
CA LEU A 91 20.49 -12.53 -11.69
C LEU A 91 19.98 -12.91 -10.31
N ALA A 92 18.73 -12.57 -9.99
CA ALA A 92 18.11 -12.88 -8.72
C ALA A 92 17.85 -14.39 -8.54
N ALA A 93 17.42 -15.07 -9.59
CA ALA A 93 17.20 -16.51 -9.61
C ALA A 93 18.50 -17.28 -9.29
N LYS A 94 19.62 -16.86 -9.89
CA LYS A 94 20.95 -17.42 -9.57
C LYS A 94 21.30 -17.18 -8.10
N ALA A 95 21.04 -16.00 -7.56
CA ALA A 95 21.29 -15.67 -6.16
C ALA A 95 20.40 -16.48 -5.20
N ALA A 96 19.16 -16.76 -5.58
CA ALA A 96 18.18 -17.49 -4.78
C ALA A 96 18.25 -19.02 -4.95
N GLY A 97 18.91 -19.53 -5.99
CA GLY A 97 18.91 -20.96 -6.33
C GLY A 97 17.54 -21.45 -6.82
N VAL A 98 16.85 -20.64 -7.64
CA VAL A 98 15.50 -20.92 -8.20
C VAL A 98 15.49 -20.69 -9.72
N ALA A 99 14.39 -21.01 -10.39
CA ALA A 99 14.23 -20.66 -11.80
C ALA A 99 13.88 -19.16 -11.98
N PRO A 100 14.29 -18.50 -13.08
CA PRO A 100 13.95 -17.09 -13.33
C PRO A 100 12.44 -16.78 -13.28
N ASN A 101 11.60 -17.68 -13.81
CA ASN A 101 10.15 -17.53 -13.80
C ASN A 101 9.52 -17.74 -12.41
N ASP A 102 10.27 -18.19 -11.42
CA ASP A 102 9.83 -18.27 -10.02
C ASP A 102 10.12 -16.98 -9.23
N VAL A 103 10.70 -15.95 -9.87
CA VAL A 103 11.02 -14.66 -9.25
C VAL A 103 10.03 -13.60 -9.73
N LEU A 104 9.36 -12.92 -8.80
CA LEU A 104 8.45 -11.82 -9.10
C LEU A 104 9.16 -10.48 -8.81
N PRO A 105 9.36 -9.60 -9.81
CA PRO A 105 10.07 -8.34 -9.66
C PRO A 105 9.17 -7.21 -9.19
N THR A 106 9.74 -6.28 -8.41
CA THR A 106 9.15 -4.97 -8.15
C THR A 106 10.23 -3.89 -8.18
N SER A 107 9.90 -2.70 -8.64
CA SER A 107 10.83 -1.58 -8.73
C SER A 107 10.15 -0.28 -8.28
N THR A 108 10.93 0.64 -7.72
CA THR A 108 10.47 1.99 -7.37
C THR A 108 11.61 3.00 -7.54
N GLY A 109 11.28 4.25 -7.85
CA GLY A 109 12.25 5.34 -8.00
C GLY A 109 11.96 6.19 -9.24
N VAL A 110 13.00 6.64 -9.92
CA VAL A 110 12.90 7.56 -11.06
C VAL A 110 12.25 6.90 -12.28
N ILE A 111 11.24 7.55 -12.86
CA ILE A 111 10.54 7.17 -14.08
C ILE A 111 11.39 7.59 -15.30
N GLY A 112 11.38 6.79 -16.37
CA GLY A 112 12.05 7.09 -17.65
C GLY A 112 13.53 6.73 -17.72
N ALA A 113 14.16 6.35 -16.60
CA ALA A 113 15.56 5.93 -16.59
C ALA A 113 15.68 4.41 -16.78
N GLN A 114 16.61 3.99 -17.66
CA GLN A 114 16.96 2.59 -17.85
C GLN A 114 17.64 2.00 -16.59
N LEU A 115 17.47 0.70 -16.36
CA LEU A 115 18.15 0.00 -15.29
C LEU A 115 19.66 0.02 -15.53
N LYS A 116 20.44 0.32 -14.50
CA LYS A 116 21.92 0.29 -14.52
C LYS A 116 22.39 -1.16 -14.39
N MET A 117 22.39 -1.90 -15.49
CA MET A 117 22.62 -3.35 -15.50
C MET A 117 24.03 -3.74 -15.04
N ASP A 118 25.05 -2.90 -15.22
CA ASP A 118 26.38 -3.05 -14.65
C ASP A 118 26.35 -3.12 -13.12
N LYS A 119 25.58 -2.24 -12.47
CA LYS A 119 25.39 -2.25 -11.03
C LYS A 119 24.59 -3.45 -10.55
N TRP A 120 23.58 -3.87 -11.31
CA TRP A 120 22.83 -5.10 -11.03
C TRP A 120 23.74 -6.33 -11.05
N ALA A 121 24.57 -6.47 -12.08
CA ALA A 121 25.52 -7.58 -12.21
C ALA A 121 26.55 -7.60 -11.06
N ALA A 122 27.02 -6.43 -10.62
CA ALA A 122 27.96 -6.32 -9.50
C ALA A 122 27.30 -6.63 -8.14
N ALA A 123 26.01 -6.30 -7.94
CA ALA A 123 25.31 -6.47 -6.68
C ALA A 123 24.67 -7.88 -6.50
N ALA A 124 24.34 -8.57 -7.58
CA ALA A 124 23.69 -9.89 -7.50
C ALA A 124 24.48 -10.94 -6.69
N PRO A 125 25.82 -11.05 -6.79
CA PRO A 125 26.61 -11.95 -5.93
C PRO A 125 26.48 -11.62 -4.43
N LEU A 126 26.28 -10.34 -4.07
CA LEU A 126 26.09 -9.91 -2.69
C LEU A 126 24.73 -10.37 -2.14
N LEU A 127 23.69 -10.41 -2.96
CA LEU A 127 22.40 -10.99 -2.56
C LEU A 127 22.55 -12.47 -2.21
N ALA A 128 23.29 -13.23 -3.02
CA ALA A 128 23.55 -14.65 -2.75
C ALA A 128 24.34 -14.85 -1.45
N ALA A 129 25.40 -14.06 -1.23
CA ALA A 129 26.22 -14.13 -0.03
C ALA A 129 25.45 -13.75 1.25
N ASN A 130 24.48 -12.83 1.15
CA ASN A 130 23.69 -12.32 2.27
C ASN A 130 22.38 -13.09 2.48
N LEU A 131 22.05 -14.10 1.69
CA LEU A 131 20.81 -14.84 1.82
C LEU A 131 20.74 -15.58 3.18
N GLY A 132 19.67 -15.29 3.93
CA GLY A 132 19.46 -15.81 5.28
C GLY A 132 20.21 -15.04 6.39
N GLN A 133 21.00 -14.01 6.04
CA GLN A 133 21.69 -13.15 7.00
C GLN A 133 20.94 -11.84 7.27
N ALA A 134 20.06 -11.42 6.35
CA ALA A 134 19.20 -10.25 6.51
C ALA A 134 17.88 -10.61 7.18
N SER A 135 17.21 -9.60 7.72
CA SER A 135 15.86 -9.68 8.29
C SER A 135 14.81 -9.08 7.35
N ALA A 136 13.52 -9.34 7.63
CA ALA A 136 12.41 -8.67 6.96
C ALA A 136 12.48 -7.13 7.10
N MET A 137 12.97 -6.65 8.25
CA MET A 137 13.19 -5.22 8.48
C MET A 137 14.23 -4.61 7.53
N ASP A 138 15.28 -5.38 7.20
CA ASP A 138 16.31 -4.89 6.28
C ASP A 138 15.76 -4.78 4.86
N VAL A 139 14.92 -5.73 4.41
CA VAL A 139 14.22 -5.63 3.12
C VAL A 139 13.27 -4.44 3.12
N ALA A 140 12.47 -4.24 4.19
CA ALA A 140 11.58 -3.08 4.30
C ALA A 140 12.34 -1.76 4.22
N LYS A 141 13.55 -1.67 4.78
CA LYS A 141 14.43 -0.50 4.63
C LYS A 141 14.99 -0.34 3.22
N ALA A 142 15.35 -1.46 2.56
CA ALA A 142 15.92 -1.43 1.21
C ALA A 142 14.93 -0.93 0.16
N MET A 143 13.63 -1.17 0.35
CA MET A 143 12.59 -0.73 -0.58
C MET A 143 12.15 0.74 -0.40
N MET A 144 12.52 1.42 0.69
CA MET A 144 12.17 2.81 0.95
C MET A 144 12.75 3.78 -0.10
N THR A 145 12.02 4.88 -0.35
CA THR A 145 12.46 5.99 -1.20
C THR A 145 12.45 7.31 -0.43
N THR A 146 11.31 7.94 -0.32
CA THR A 146 11.05 9.16 0.48
C THR A 146 10.47 8.85 1.85
N ASP A 147 10.22 7.59 2.12
CA ASP A 147 9.72 7.12 3.41
C ASP A 147 10.63 7.53 4.57
N SER A 148 10.04 7.97 5.70
CA SER A 148 10.77 8.36 6.91
C SER A 148 11.07 7.17 7.82
N PHE A 149 10.26 6.11 7.74
CA PHE A 149 10.45 4.88 8.53
C PHE A 149 9.99 3.62 7.76
N PRO A 150 10.58 2.45 8.06
CA PRO A 150 10.16 1.18 7.47
C PRO A 150 8.82 0.73 8.05
N LYS A 151 7.96 0.15 7.20
CA LYS A 151 6.60 -0.26 7.55
C LYS A 151 6.47 -1.78 7.50
N LEU A 152 6.25 -2.38 8.68
CA LEU A 152 6.01 -3.82 8.86
C LEU A 152 4.85 -4.03 9.82
N SER A 153 4.07 -5.07 9.58
CA SER A 153 3.05 -5.59 10.49
C SER A 153 3.04 -7.12 10.43
N ALA A 154 2.85 -7.80 11.56
CA ALA A 154 2.86 -9.26 11.59
C ALA A 154 1.89 -9.80 12.66
N LYS A 155 1.28 -10.94 12.33
CA LYS A 155 0.36 -11.64 13.24
C LYS A 155 0.60 -13.13 13.25
N ALA A 156 0.44 -13.75 14.42
CA ALA A 156 0.20 -15.17 14.56
C ALA A 156 -1.32 -15.40 14.54
N VAL A 157 -1.76 -16.38 13.77
CA VAL A 157 -3.18 -16.67 13.54
C VAL A 157 -3.47 -18.11 13.93
N ALA A 158 -4.34 -18.31 14.92
CA ALA A 158 -4.79 -19.63 15.32
C ALA A 158 -5.85 -20.14 14.33
N LEU A 159 -5.48 -21.15 13.55
CA LEU A 159 -6.38 -21.88 12.66
C LEU A 159 -6.76 -23.23 13.30
N PRO A 160 -7.85 -23.90 12.85
CA PRO A 160 -8.25 -25.19 13.39
C PRO A 160 -7.14 -26.26 13.42
N GLY A 161 -6.21 -26.21 12.44
CA GLY A 161 -5.07 -27.16 12.33
C GLY A 161 -3.80 -26.72 13.03
N GLY A 162 -3.74 -25.54 13.68
CA GLY A 162 -2.56 -25.00 14.34
C GLY A 162 -2.33 -23.51 14.09
N GLU A 163 -1.20 -23.01 14.56
CA GLU A 163 -0.82 -21.61 14.37
C GLU A 163 -0.10 -21.40 13.03
N VAL A 164 -0.51 -20.38 12.30
CA VAL A 164 0.20 -19.86 11.13
C VAL A 164 0.65 -18.42 11.38
N ARG A 165 1.62 -17.96 10.61
CA ARG A 165 2.17 -16.61 10.71
C ARG A 165 1.98 -15.86 9.43
N VAL A 166 1.63 -14.58 9.55
CA VAL A 166 1.52 -13.65 8.43
C VAL A 166 2.37 -12.43 8.74
N LEU A 167 3.17 -12.01 7.77
CA LEU A 167 4.01 -10.82 7.82
C LEU A 167 3.71 -9.96 6.60
N GLY A 168 3.38 -8.71 6.81
CA GLY A 168 3.30 -7.70 5.77
C GLY A 168 4.41 -6.67 5.90
N MET A 169 4.90 -6.17 4.78
CA MET A 169 5.79 -5.01 4.69
C MET A 169 5.41 -4.16 3.48
N CYS A 170 5.61 -2.85 3.57
CA CYS A 170 5.37 -1.96 2.44
C CYS A 170 6.28 -0.72 2.49
N LYS A 171 6.35 -0.01 1.36
CA LYS A 171 6.87 1.35 1.24
C LYS A 171 5.82 2.24 0.56
N GLY A 172 5.86 3.52 0.86
CA GLY A 172 5.04 4.56 0.26
C GLY A 172 4.91 5.77 1.18
N ALA A 173 5.06 6.97 0.60
CA ALA A 173 4.93 8.25 1.30
C ALA A 173 4.40 9.37 0.39
N GLY A 174 4.68 9.35 -0.92
CA GLY A 174 4.18 10.28 -1.94
C GLY A 174 3.82 9.57 -3.23
N MET A 175 3.12 10.26 -4.14
CA MET A 175 2.46 9.74 -5.33
C MET A 175 1.46 8.64 -4.94
N ILE A 176 0.61 8.89 -3.93
CA ILE A 176 -0.27 7.90 -3.31
C ILE A 176 -1.74 8.29 -3.48
N CYS A 177 -2.41 7.72 -4.48
CA CYS A 177 -3.87 7.70 -4.60
C CYS A 177 -4.31 6.41 -5.30
N PRO A 178 -4.85 5.46 -4.56
CA PRO A 178 -5.18 4.16 -5.11
C PRO A 178 -6.41 4.14 -6.01
N ASN A 179 -6.16 3.77 -7.20
CA ASN A 179 -6.71 2.60 -7.87
C ASN A 179 -5.60 1.54 -7.98
N MET A 180 -5.04 1.09 -6.83
CA MET A 180 -3.73 0.55 -6.58
C MET A 180 -2.64 1.62 -6.73
N ALA A 181 -2.25 2.27 -5.63
CA ALA A 181 -1.38 3.48 -5.55
C ALA A 181 0.11 3.19 -5.45
N THR A 182 0.95 4.25 -5.51
CA THR A 182 2.43 4.20 -5.46
C THR A 182 2.96 3.60 -4.17
N MET A 183 2.72 2.33 -4.05
CA MET A 183 3.26 1.53 -2.98
C MET A 183 3.82 0.21 -3.53
N LEU A 184 4.82 -0.29 -2.88
CA LEU A 184 5.20 -1.68 -3.00
C LEU A 184 4.87 -2.37 -1.69
N GLY A 185 4.21 -3.51 -1.76
CA GLY A 185 3.86 -4.30 -0.58
C GLY A 185 4.13 -5.78 -0.79
N PHE A 186 4.57 -6.44 0.28
CA PHE A 186 4.76 -7.89 0.31
C PHE A 186 4.00 -8.47 1.49
N ILE A 187 3.23 -9.53 1.23
CA ILE A 187 2.52 -10.31 2.26
C ILE A 187 3.08 -11.74 2.22
N LEU A 188 3.64 -12.18 3.32
CA LEU A 188 4.22 -13.51 3.46
C LEU A 188 3.39 -14.32 4.46
N CYS A 189 3.11 -15.57 4.14
CA CYS A 189 2.33 -16.47 4.98
C CYS A 189 2.95 -17.88 4.96
N ASP A 190 2.93 -18.60 6.07
CA ASP A 190 3.39 -19.98 6.15
C ASP A 190 2.28 -21.04 6.14
N ALA A 191 1.02 -20.63 5.93
CA ALA A 191 -0.10 -21.55 5.73
C ALA A 191 -0.07 -22.22 4.36
N ASP A 192 -0.63 -23.44 4.28
CA ASP A 192 -0.93 -24.12 3.00
C ASP A 192 -2.29 -23.63 2.49
N VAL A 193 -2.26 -22.80 1.42
CA VAL A 193 -3.44 -22.16 0.82
C VAL A 193 -3.45 -22.44 -0.68
N GLU A 194 -4.62 -22.70 -1.25
CA GLU A 194 -4.78 -22.82 -2.71
C GLU A 194 -4.53 -21.45 -3.38
N PRO A 195 -3.85 -21.39 -4.54
CA PRO A 195 -3.50 -20.14 -5.20
C PRO A 195 -4.69 -19.21 -5.48
N GLN A 196 -5.82 -19.75 -5.94
CA GLN A 196 -7.01 -18.96 -6.20
C GLN A 196 -7.56 -18.34 -4.90
N ALA A 197 -7.66 -19.10 -3.81
CA ALA A 197 -8.12 -18.60 -2.52
C ALA A 197 -7.16 -17.53 -1.96
N TRP A 198 -5.85 -17.69 -2.18
CA TRP A 198 -4.84 -16.71 -1.79
C TRP A 198 -5.00 -15.39 -2.56
N GLN A 199 -5.25 -15.46 -3.89
CA GLN A 199 -5.55 -14.28 -4.70
C GLN A 199 -6.84 -13.57 -4.23
N GLU A 200 -7.90 -14.32 -3.90
CA GLU A 200 -9.15 -13.77 -3.39
C GLU A 200 -8.95 -13.06 -2.04
N ILE A 201 -8.15 -13.65 -1.14
CA ILE A 201 -7.78 -13.05 0.15
C ILE A 201 -7.02 -11.73 -0.07
N LEU A 202 -6.01 -11.74 -0.94
CA LEU A 202 -5.21 -10.54 -1.22
C LEU A 202 -6.07 -9.43 -1.83
N SER A 203 -6.89 -9.75 -2.83
CA SER A 203 -7.77 -8.77 -3.48
C SER A 203 -8.77 -8.16 -2.50
N PHE A 204 -9.40 -8.99 -1.66
CA PHE A 204 -10.31 -8.52 -0.62
C PHE A 204 -9.65 -7.60 0.40
N ALA A 205 -8.42 -7.93 0.81
CA ALA A 205 -7.65 -7.13 1.76
C ALA A 205 -7.23 -5.80 1.13
N ALA A 206 -6.72 -5.82 -0.10
CA ALA A 206 -6.29 -4.61 -0.81
C ALA A 206 -7.42 -3.61 -1.02
N ASP A 207 -8.62 -4.07 -1.37
CA ASP A 207 -9.80 -3.21 -1.56
C ASP A 207 -10.24 -2.48 -0.28
N ARG A 208 -9.91 -3.03 0.90
CA ARG A 208 -10.30 -2.49 2.23
C ARG A 208 -9.15 -1.84 2.99
N SER A 209 -8.03 -1.65 2.30
CA SER A 209 -6.81 -1.11 2.89
C SER A 209 -6.08 -0.21 1.90
N PHE A 210 -5.20 -0.76 1.09
CA PHE A 210 -4.40 -0.01 0.13
C PHE A 210 -5.25 0.75 -0.91
N ASN A 211 -6.41 0.26 -1.31
CA ASN A 211 -7.36 0.97 -2.19
C ASN A 211 -8.25 1.99 -1.46
N ALA A 212 -8.09 2.15 -0.15
CA ALA A 212 -8.90 3.04 0.66
C ALA A 212 -8.05 4.12 1.37
N LEU A 213 -7.05 4.66 0.68
CA LEU A 213 -6.21 5.74 1.20
C LEU A 213 -5.83 6.75 0.10
N THR A 214 -5.34 7.92 0.47
CA THR A 214 -4.76 8.91 -0.45
C THR A 214 -3.78 9.83 0.27
N VAL A 215 -2.68 10.20 -0.41
CA VAL A 215 -1.76 11.25 0.04
C VAL A 215 -1.93 12.50 -0.84
N ASP A 216 -1.84 12.39 -2.15
CA ASP A 216 -1.74 13.52 -3.08
C ASP A 216 -2.65 13.43 -4.31
N GLY A 217 -3.41 12.34 -4.44
CA GLY A 217 -4.32 12.14 -5.56
C GLY A 217 -3.68 11.53 -6.80
N ASP A 218 -2.37 11.23 -6.80
CA ASP A 218 -1.64 10.73 -7.96
C ASP A 218 -1.42 9.21 -7.89
N THR A 219 -1.65 8.53 -9.03
CA THR A 219 -1.50 7.08 -9.17
C THR A 219 -0.21 6.73 -9.91
N SER A 220 0.63 5.88 -9.33
CA SER A 220 1.92 5.49 -9.92
C SER A 220 1.81 4.46 -11.04
N THR A 221 2.91 4.37 -11.77
CA THR A 221 3.18 3.35 -12.80
C THR A 221 3.58 1.99 -12.24
N ASN A 222 3.97 1.90 -10.95
CA ASN A 222 4.68 0.75 -10.39
C ASN A 222 3.91 -0.01 -9.29
N ASP A 223 2.76 0.47 -8.85
CA ASP A 223 2.08 -0.08 -7.68
C ASP A 223 1.86 -1.57 -7.77
N THR A 224 2.33 -2.25 -6.74
CA THR A 224 2.31 -3.70 -6.69
C THR A 224 2.23 -4.19 -5.25
N VAL A 225 1.27 -5.04 -4.96
CA VAL A 225 1.28 -5.88 -3.76
C VAL A 225 1.40 -7.32 -4.19
N LEU A 226 2.47 -7.99 -3.78
CA LEU A 226 2.70 -9.41 -4.01
C LEU A 226 2.53 -10.19 -2.71
N ALA A 227 1.95 -11.37 -2.80
CA ALA A 227 1.73 -12.22 -1.64
C ALA A 227 2.18 -13.65 -1.91
N LEU A 228 2.92 -14.25 -0.96
CA LEU A 228 3.37 -15.64 -1.00
C LEU A 228 2.86 -16.42 0.20
N ALA A 229 2.29 -17.62 -0.03
CA ALA A 229 1.92 -18.58 1.00
C ALA A 229 2.60 -19.93 0.71
N ASN A 230 3.56 -20.35 1.57
CA ASN A 230 4.49 -21.43 1.27
C ASN A 230 4.21 -22.75 1.98
N GLY A 231 3.18 -22.84 2.83
CA GLY A 231 2.82 -24.08 3.54
C GLY A 231 3.83 -24.58 4.59
N ALA A 232 4.87 -23.82 4.91
CA ALA A 232 5.95 -24.28 5.79
C ALA A 232 5.53 -24.49 7.25
N SER A 233 4.38 -23.98 7.67
CA SER A 233 3.77 -24.30 8.96
C SER A 233 3.21 -25.72 9.01
N ARG A 234 2.89 -26.33 7.85
CA ARG A 234 2.14 -27.57 7.65
C ARG A 234 0.68 -27.48 8.15
N VAL A 235 0.16 -26.26 8.29
CA VAL A 235 -1.23 -26.00 8.66
C VAL A 235 -2.01 -25.66 7.41
N SER A 236 -3.06 -26.44 7.12
CA SER A 236 -3.93 -26.20 5.98
C SER A 236 -4.91 -25.06 6.27
N ALA A 237 -5.08 -24.17 5.31
CA ALA A 237 -6.09 -23.12 5.31
C ALA A 237 -7.00 -23.25 4.07
N LYS A 238 -7.50 -24.47 3.80
CA LYS A 238 -8.35 -24.78 2.63
C LYS A 238 -9.84 -24.86 2.96
N ASP A 239 -10.20 -24.97 4.24
CA ASP A 239 -11.58 -24.94 4.70
C ASP A 239 -12.10 -23.50 4.90
N ALA A 240 -13.43 -23.33 4.82
CA ALA A 240 -14.07 -22.01 4.88
C ALA A 240 -13.79 -21.24 6.19
N LYS A 241 -13.63 -21.94 7.35
CA LYS A 241 -13.33 -21.30 8.63
C LYS A 241 -11.90 -20.78 8.66
N SER A 242 -10.94 -21.60 8.23
CA SER A 242 -9.52 -21.21 8.12
C SER A 242 -9.32 -20.06 7.15
N LEU A 243 -9.94 -20.12 5.96
CA LEU A 243 -9.90 -19.04 4.97
C LEU A 243 -10.48 -17.73 5.50
N LYS A 244 -11.59 -17.79 6.26
CA LYS A 244 -12.20 -16.60 6.88
C LYS A 244 -11.27 -15.96 7.90
N LEU A 245 -10.63 -16.76 8.77
CA LEU A 245 -9.70 -16.27 9.79
C LEU A 245 -8.44 -15.67 9.14
N LEU A 246 -7.88 -16.37 8.15
CA LEU A 246 -6.70 -15.91 7.44
C LEU A 246 -6.99 -14.61 6.68
N ARG A 247 -8.13 -14.52 5.99
CA ARG A 247 -8.57 -13.30 5.30
C ARG A 247 -8.70 -12.12 6.26
N ALA A 248 -9.27 -12.32 7.45
CA ALA A 248 -9.37 -11.28 8.46
C ALA A 248 -7.99 -10.78 8.88
N ALA A 249 -7.06 -11.70 9.19
CA ALA A 249 -5.71 -11.34 9.63
C ALA A 249 -4.90 -10.61 8.53
N VAL A 250 -4.98 -11.06 7.27
CA VAL A 250 -4.33 -10.38 6.13
C VAL A 250 -4.93 -8.98 5.94
N THR A 251 -6.26 -8.84 6.07
CA THR A 251 -6.93 -7.54 5.97
C THR A 251 -6.46 -6.58 7.05
N GLU A 252 -6.39 -7.02 8.29
CA GLU A 252 -5.92 -6.20 9.42
C GLU A 252 -4.45 -5.75 9.23
N ILE A 253 -3.57 -6.66 8.77
CA ILE A 253 -2.18 -6.31 8.44
C ILE A 253 -2.13 -5.25 7.34
N CYS A 254 -2.89 -5.43 6.25
CA CYS A 254 -2.94 -4.47 5.16
C CYS A 254 -3.51 -3.11 5.60
N GLN A 255 -4.50 -3.09 6.48
CA GLN A 255 -5.06 -1.85 7.05
C GLN A 255 -4.04 -1.13 7.93
N GLU A 256 -3.31 -1.83 8.80
CA GLU A 256 -2.23 -1.24 9.59
C GLU A 256 -1.14 -0.65 8.70
N LEU A 257 -0.72 -1.36 7.65
CA LEU A 257 0.26 -0.87 6.69
C LEU A 257 -0.24 0.36 5.93
N SER A 258 -1.51 0.37 5.53
CA SER A 258 -2.16 1.52 4.86
C SER A 258 -2.20 2.76 5.76
N TYR A 259 -2.54 2.58 7.04
CA TYR A 259 -2.47 3.65 8.03
C TYR A 259 -1.04 4.22 8.13
N ARG A 260 -0.02 3.36 8.21
CA ARG A 260 1.39 3.78 8.30
C ARG A 260 1.87 4.50 7.04
N ILE A 261 1.34 4.19 5.86
CA ILE A 261 1.62 4.93 4.62
C ILE A 261 1.11 6.36 4.74
N VAL A 262 -0.15 6.56 5.16
CA VAL A 262 -0.73 7.89 5.30
C VAL A 262 -0.09 8.67 6.45
N GLN A 263 0.26 7.98 7.54
CA GLN A 263 0.99 8.56 8.68
C GLN A 263 2.37 9.09 8.26
N ASP A 264 3.03 8.41 7.31
CA ASP A 264 4.35 8.77 6.75
C ASP A 264 4.24 9.61 5.46
N ALA A 265 3.08 10.17 5.17
CA ALA A 265 2.91 11.03 4.00
C ALA A 265 3.97 12.12 3.94
N GLU A 266 4.53 12.37 2.74
CA GLU A 266 5.59 13.36 2.54
C GLU A 266 5.24 14.72 3.16
N GLY A 267 5.92 15.06 4.26
CA GLY A 267 5.66 16.29 5.02
C GLY A 267 4.33 16.35 5.74
N GLY A 268 3.54 15.25 5.75
CA GLY A 268 2.23 15.19 6.40
C GLY A 268 2.31 15.25 7.92
N THR A 269 1.26 15.77 8.55
CA THR A 269 1.14 15.90 10.00
C THR A 269 -0.16 15.30 10.55
N LYS A 270 -1.12 14.99 9.66
CA LYS A 270 -2.45 14.49 10.02
C LYS A 270 -2.82 13.24 9.22
N VAL A 271 -3.62 12.39 9.83
CA VAL A 271 -4.34 11.29 9.21
C VAL A 271 -5.83 11.54 9.38
N ALA A 272 -6.53 11.88 8.31
CA ALA A 272 -7.98 12.02 8.31
C ALA A 272 -8.64 10.67 8.03
N HIS A 273 -9.51 10.22 8.92
CA HIS A 273 -10.39 9.06 8.75
C HIS A 273 -11.73 9.55 8.23
N ILE A 274 -11.92 9.52 6.91
CA ILE A 274 -13.11 10.04 6.23
C ILE A 274 -14.08 8.90 5.99
N THR A 275 -15.14 8.81 6.78
CA THR A 275 -16.19 7.81 6.61
C THR A 275 -17.42 8.44 6.00
N VAL A 276 -17.81 7.96 4.82
CA VAL A 276 -19.08 8.28 4.20
C VAL A 276 -19.99 7.06 4.33
N ARG A 277 -21.15 7.25 4.94
CA ARG A 277 -22.18 6.22 5.11
C ARG A 277 -23.53 6.73 4.60
N GLY A 278 -24.51 5.84 4.57
CA GLY A 278 -25.86 6.22 4.11
C GLY A 278 -25.93 6.59 2.62
N ALA A 279 -24.91 6.26 1.81
CA ALA A 279 -24.97 6.45 0.36
C ALA A 279 -25.85 5.39 -0.31
N LYS A 280 -26.30 5.61 -1.54
CA LYS A 280 -27.08 4.61 -2.31
C LYS A 280 -26.42 3.25 -2.39
N ASN A 281 -25.09 3.23 -2.57
CA ASN A 281 -24.23 2.05 -2.57
C ASN A 281 -22.78 2.45 -2.23
N ASN A 282 -21.88 1.45 -2.09
CA ASN A 282 -20.49 1.70 -1.73
C ASN A 282 -19.71 2.53 -2.76
N ALA A 283 -20.03 2.41 -4.06
CA ALA A 283 -19.38 3.22 -5.10
C ALA A 283 -19.70 4.72 -4.95
N GLN A 284 -20.93 5.06 -4.59
CA GLN A 284 -21.33 6.44 -4.32
C GLN A 284 -20.67 6.98 -3.03
N ALA A 285 -20.53 6.13 -2.00
CA ALA A 285 -19.80 6.49 -0.79
C ALA A 285 -18.31 6.76 -1.09
N GLU A 286 -17.71 5.94 -1.94
CA GLU A 286 -16.32 6.09 -2.38
C GLU A 286 -16.09 7.38 -3.17
N LEU A 287 -16.96 7.71 -4.13
CA LEU A 287 -16.91 8.98 -4.87
C LEU A 287 -16.90 10.18 -3.92
N ALA A 288 -17.79 10.19 -2.94
CA ALA A 288 -17.89 11.25 -1.95
C ALA A 288 -16.62 11.34 -1.07
N ALA A 289 -16.17 10.22 -0.51
CA ALA A 289 -14.98 10.17 0.34
C ALA A 289 -13.71 10.62 -0.40
N ARG A 290 -13.52 10.18 -1.66
CA ARG A 290 -12.37 10.58 -2.49
C ARG A 290 -12.40 12.05 -2.87
N ALA A 291 -13.57 12.61 -3.17
CA ALA A 291 -13.71 14.04 -3.48
C ALA A 291 -13.29 14.91 -2.29
N ILE A 292 -13.60 14.47 -1.06
CA ILE A 292 -13.22 15.15 0.18
C ILE A 292 -11.72 14.95 0.46
N GLY A 293 -11.24 13.71 0.46
CA GLY A 293 -9.85 13.36 0.80
C GLY A 293 -8.82 13.92 -0.19
N ASN A 294 -9.19 14.11 -1.45
CA ASN A 294 -8.34 14.71 -2.50
C ASN A 294 -8.54 16.22 -2.66
N SER A 295 -9.37 16.86 -1.83
CA SER A 295 -9.57 18.31 -1.91
C SER A 295 -8.38 19.07 -1.30
N PRO A 296 -7.61 19.86 -2.06
CA PRO A 296 -6.52 20.67 -1.52
C PRO A 296 -6.97 21.60 -0.39
N LEU A 297 -8.20 22.15 -0.51
CA LEU A 297 -8.76 23.04 0.52
C LEU A 297 -9.09 22.31 1.82
N VAL A 298 -9.60 21.08 1.75
CA VAL A 298 -9.81 20.23 2.95
C VAL A 298 -8.49 19.85 3.57
N LYS A 299 -7.52 19.41 2.77
CA LYS A 299 -6.19 18.98 3.24
C LYS A 299 -5.42 20.13 3.90
N THR A 300 -5.50 21.35 3.36
CA THR A 300 -4.86 22.53 3.97
C THR A 300 -5.59 23.01 5.23
N ALA A 301 -6.90 22.82 5.35
CA ALA A 301 -7.64 23.07 6.59
C ALA A 301 -7.20 22.09 7.70
N LEU A 302 -7.04 20.81 7.38
CA LEU A 302 -6.51 19.79 8.30
C LEU A 302 -5.11 20.20 8.83
N PHE A 303 -4.21 20.62 7.93
CA PHE A 303 -2.88 21.12 8.29
C PHE A 303 -2.95 22.33 9.24
N GLY A 304 -3.86 23.28 8.94
CA GLY A 304 -4.08 24.47 9.77
C GLY A 304 -4.81 24.21 11.09
N CYS A 305 -5.19 22.95 11.38
CA CYS A 305 -6.07 22.59 12.50
C CYS A 305 -7.40 23.38 12.46
N ASP A 306 -7.87 23.77 11.27
CA ASP A 306 -9.10 24.50 11.02
C ASP A 306 -10.27 23.50 10.79
N PRO A 307 -11.31 23.46 11.64
CA PRO A 307 -12.42 22.56 11.51
C PRO A 307 -13.40 23.02 10.39
N ASN A 308 -12.85 23.25 9.20
CA ASN A 308 -13.55 23.87 8.08
C ASN A 308 -14.58 22.94 7.43
N TRP A 309 -15.69 22.75 8.12
CA TRP A 309 -16.82 21.97 7.61
C TRP A 309 -17.33 22.48 6.25
N GLY A 310 -17.24 23.78 5.99
CA GLY A 310 -17.65 24.38 4.72
C GLY A 310 -16.86 23.85 3.52
N ARG A 311 -15.55 23.64 3.67
CA ARG A 311 -14.70 23.02 2.63
C ARG A 311 -15.07 21.54 2.42
N ILE A 312 -15.47 20.85 3.48
CA ILE A 312 -15.87 19.43 3.40
C ILE A 312 -17.18 19.31 2.60
N VAL A 313 -18.23 20.11 2.94
CA VAL A 313 -19.50 20.05 2.20
C VAL A 313 -19.36 20.56 0.77
N ALA A 314 -18.50 21.55 0.51
CA ALA A 314 -18.17 22.00 -0.84
C ALA A 314 -17.50 20.90 -1.68
N ALA A 315 -16.57 20.14 -1.09
CA ALA A 315 -15.93 19.00 -1.75
C ALA A 315 -16.94 17.86 -1.98
N LEU A 316 -17.82 17.57 -1.03
CA LEU A 316 -18.91 16.62 -1.17
C LEU A 316 -19.84 17.02 -2.33
N GLY A 317 -20.25 18.30 -2.42
CA GLY A 317 -21.17 18.78 -3.44
C GLY A 317 -20.70 18.61 -4.88
N ARG A 318 -19.37 18.55 -5.12
CA ARG A 318 -18.76 18.29 -6.43
C ARG A 318 -18.36 16.85 -6.68
N SER A 319 -18.69 15.93 -5.77
CA SER A 319 -18.21 14.55 -5.80
C SER A 319 -18.80 13.71 -6.94
N GLY A 320 -19.94 14.11 -7.48
CA GLY A 320 -20.75 13.30 -8.41
C GLY A 320 -21.55 12.19 -7.72
N ALA A 321 -21.50 12.10 -6.38
CA ALA A 321 -22.37 11.22 -5.62
C ALA A 321 -23.81 11.77 -5.62
N ASP A 322 -24.78 10.88 -5.55
CA ASP A 322 -26.20 11.21 -5.60
C ASP A 322 -26.80 11.22 -4.17
N PHE A 323 -27.17 12.39 -3.69
CA PHE A 323 -27.75 12.62 -2.36
C PHE A 323 -28.54 13.93 -2.33
N ALA A 324 -29.38 14.12 -1.32
CA ALA A 324 -30.09 15.37 -1.05
C ALA A 324 -29.25 16.21 -0.07
N PRO A 325 -28.79 17.43 -0.45
CA PRO A 325 -27.93 18.26 0.40
C PRO A 325 -28.49 18.55 1.79
N GLU A 326 -29.79 18.74 1.89
CA GLU A 326 -30.51 19.01 3.14
C GLU A 326 -30.60 17.80 4.08
N ALA A 327 -30.38 16.59 3.55
CA ALA A 327 -30.40 15.36 4.35
C ALA A 327 -29.03 15.03 4.95
N VAL A 328 -27.94 15.68 4.46
CA VAL A 328 -26.56 15.37 4.88
C VAL A 328 -26.35 15.73 6.34
N VAL A 329 -25.75 14.80 7.08
CA VAL A 329 -25.26 15.01 8.45
C VAL A 329 -23.74 14.86 8.45
N LEU A 330 -23.03 15.84 9.02
CA LEU A 330 -21.57 15.83 9.13
C LEU A 330 -21.15 15.97 10.60
N THR A 331 -20.26 15.08 11.03
CA THR A 331 -19.57 15.17 12.32
C THR A 331 -18.05 15.20 12.12
N ILE A 332 -17.35 15.94 12.98
CA ILE A 332 -15.89 15.95 13.08
C ILE A 332 -15.52 15.63 14.54
N GLY A 333 -14.67 14.62 14.76
CA GLY A 333 -14.30 14.18 16.11
C GLY A 333 -15.52 13.79 16.98
N GLY A 334 -16.58 13.27 16.36
CA GLY A 334 -17.85 12.92 17.02
C GLY A 334 -18.78 14.11 17.30
N ILE A 335 -18.38 15.35 17.02
CA ILE A 335 -19.19 16.55 17.24
C ILE A 335 -19.96 16.88 15.96
N LEU A 336 -21.29 17.13 16.11
CA LEU A 336 -22.16 17.53 15.00
C LEU A 336 -21.79 18.94 14.52
N VAL A 337 -21.46 19.09 13.24
CA VAL A 337 -21.05 20.37 12.66
C VAL A 337 -21.98 20.88 11.57
N PHE A 338 -22.77 19.99 10.93
CA PHE A 338 -23.69 20.36 9.87
C PHE A 338 -24.84 19.35 9.79
N GLU A 339 -26.09 19.84 9.74
CA GLU A 339 -27.29 19.06 9.48
C GLU A 339 -28.41 19.94 8.91
N LYS A 340 -29.38 19.32 8.24
CA LYS A 340 -30.58 20.06 7.70
C LYS A 340 -30.20 21.26 6.81
N GLY A 341 -29.11 21.15 6.06
CA GLY A 341 -28.66 22.21 5.15
C GLY A 341 -27.99 23.41 5.82
N GLN A 342 -27.67 23.36 7.12
CA GLN A 342 -27.10 24.48 7.87
C GLN A 342 -26.10 24.03 8.93
N PRO A 343 -25.17 24.90 9.34
CA PRO A 343 -24.20 24.57 10.40
C PRO A 343 -24.90 24.40 11.75
N SER A 344 -24.23 23.65 12.66
CA SER A 344 -24.61 23.65 14.07
C SER A 344 -24.51 25.06 14.65
N PRO A 345 -25.45 25.46 15.56
CA PRO A 345 -25.41 26.79 16.20
C PRO A 345 -24.31 26.96 17.25
N GLU A 346 -23.59 25.90 17.57
CA GLU A 346 -22.51 25.88 18.58
C GLU A 346 -21.26 26.65 18.11
N ASP A 347 -20.42 27.07 19.06
CA ASP A 347 -19.07 27.56 18.76
C ASP A 347 -18.15 26.39 18.37
N LEU A 348 -18.19 26.04 17.08
CA LEU A 348 -17.46 24.89 16.53
C LEU A 348 -15.95 25.03 16.64
N ASP A 349 -15.40 26.25 16.58
CA ASP A 349 -13.95 26.48 16.70
C ASP A 349 -13.44 26.09 18.09
N ALA A 350 -14.13 26.52 19.13
CA ALA A 350 -13.79 26.17 20.52
C ALA A 350 -13.97 24.66 20.79
N LEU A 351 -15.11 24.08 20.32
CA LEU A 351 -15.45 22.67 20.55
C LEU A 351 -14.48 21.71 19.86
N LEU A 352 -14.07 22.02 18.63
CA LEU A 352 -13.27 21.13 17.78
C LEU A 352 -11.77 21.33 17.92
N ALA A 353 -11.32 22.44 18.49
CA ALA A 353 -9.89 22.74 18.65
C ALA A 353 -9.09 21.59 19.31
N PRO A 354 -9.58 20.87 20.34
CA PRO A 354 -8.85 19.72 20.88
C PRO A 354 -8.68 18.60 19.86
N SER A 355 -9.78 18.18 19.18
CA SER A 355 -9.78 17.09 18.21
C SER A 355 -8.90 17.40 17.01
N MET A 356 -8.92 18.65 16.53
CA MET A 356 -8.11 19.08 15.39
C MET A 356 -6.60 19.11 15.65
N ARG A 357 -6.18 19.13 16.91
CA ARG A 357 -4.75 19.06 17.29
C ARG A 357 -4.18 17.64 17.27
N HIS A 358 -5.02 16.62 17.35
CA HIS A 358 -4.56 15.23 17.25
C HIS A 358 -4.02 14.93 15.86
N GLN A 359 -3.14 13.94 15.77
CA GLN A 359 -2.67 13.43 14.48
C GLN A 359 -3.84 12.80 13.68
N ASP A 360 -4.67 12.03 14.36
CA ASP A 360 -5.84 11.38 13.78
C ASP A 360 -7.07 12.28 13.93
N VAL A 361 -7.73 12.55 12.79
CA VAL A 361 -8.96 13.38 12.72
C VAL A 361 -10.08 12.55 12.11
N GLU A 362 -11.13 12.30 12.86
CA GLU A 362 -12.31 11.59 12.37
C GLU A 362 -13.29 12.56 11.70
N ILE A 363 -13.73 12.23 10.49
CA ILE A 363 -14.74 12.95 9.70
C ILE A 363 -15.76 11.94 9.24
N VAL A 364 -17.02 12.08 9.69
CA VAL A 364 -18.10 11.17 9.32
C VAL A 364 -19.22 11.94 8.64
N LEU A 365 -19.59 11.50 7.42
CA LEU A 365 -20.72 12.00 6.67
C LEU A 365 -21.77 10.91 6.53
N ASP A 366 -23.03 11.24 6.86
CA ASP A 366 -24.19 10.42 6.55
C ASP A 366 -24.99 11.11 5.44
N LEU A 367 -25.10 10.44 4.29
CA LEU A 367 -25.81 10.98 3.13
C LEU A 367 -27.32 10.71 3.18
N CYS A 368 -27.79 9.90 4.12
CA CYS A 368 -29.21 9.52 4.32
C CYS A 368 -29.92 9.04 3.04
N ALA A 369 -29.19 8.47 2.08
CA ALA A 369 -29.70 8.07 0.76
C ALA A 369 -29.73 6.54 0.54
N GLY A 370 -29.22 5.74 1.51
CA GLY A 370 -29.15 4.29 1.39
C GLY A 370 -28.32 3.61 2.48
N ARG A 371 -27.59 2.53 2.10
CA ARG A 371 -26.79 1.74 3.04
C ARG A 371 -25.32 1.60 2.63
N GLY A 372 -24.89 2.31 1.58
CA GLY A 372 -23.50 2.28 1.12
C GLY A 372 -22.59 2.94 2.15
N VAL A 373 -21.40 2.35 2.32
CA VAL A 373 -20.37 2.82 3.25
C VAL A 373 -18.99 2.71 2.59
N PHE A 374 -18.18 3.74 2.81
CA PHE A 374 -16.75 3.70 2.46
C PHE A 374 -15.96 4.56 3.45
N THR A 375 -14.81 4.06 3.89
CA THR A 375 -13.87 4.81 4.72
C THR A 375 -12.57 5.00 3.95
N LEU A 376 -12.11 6.25 3.87
CA LEU A 376 -10.87 6.67 3.23
C LEU A 376 -9.91 7.22 4.28
N LEU A 377 -8.66 6.79 4.24
CA LEU A 377 -7.56 7.45 4.96
C LEU A 377 -6.95 8.52 4.05
N ALA A 378 -6.79 9.73 4.56
CA ALA A 378 -6.18 10.83 3.80
C ALA A 378 -5.18 11.61 4.67
N SER A 379 -4.04 12.03 4.08
CA SER A 379 -3.14 12.95 4.74
C SER A 379 -3.62 14.40 4.59
N ASP A 380 -3.09 15.31 5.39
CA ASP A 380 -3.13 16.76 5.13
C ASP A 380 -2.21 17.16 3.98
N LEU A 381 -2.21 18.45 3.62
CA LEU A 381 -1.30 19.06 2.63
C LEU A 381 -0.54 20.22 3.29
N THR A 382 0.77 20.06 3.41
CA THR A 382 1.64 20.97 4.14
C THR A 382 2.57 21.76 3.21
N LYS A 383 3.22 22.78 3.71
CA LYS A 383 4.30 23.49 3.02
C LYS A 383 5.47 22.54 2.73
N ARG A 384 5.74 21.60 3.64
CA ARG A 384 6.82 20.63 3.49
C ARG A 384 6.61 19.66 2.34
N TYR A 385 5.35 19.28 2.04
CA TYR A 385 5.04 18.50 0.83
C TYR A 385 5.52 19.21 -0.44
N VAL A 386 5.23 20.52 -0.56
CA VAL A 386 5.64 21.31 -1.73
C VAL A 386 7.17 21.40 -1.82
N GLU A 387 7.87 21.65 -0.71
CA GLU A 387 9.33 21.70 -0.68
C GLU A 387 9.95 20.37 -1.13
N ILE A 388 9.49 19.24 -0.59
CA ILE A 388 10.01 17.91 -0.94
C ILE A 388 9.83 17.65 -2.44
N ASN A 389 8.64 17.92 -2.99
CA ASN A 389 8.31 17.57 -4.36
C ASN A 389 8.84 18.57 -5.40
N ALA A 390 9.13 19.83 -5.01
CA ALA A 390 9.82 20.78 -5.87
C ALA A 390 11.29 20.41 -6.09
N ASP A 391 11.94 19.79 -5.10
CA ASP A 391 13.37 19.44 -5.13
C ASP A 391 13.62 17.97 -5.53
N TYR A 392 12.61 17.10 -5.47
CA TYR A 392 12.74 15.68 -5.75
C TYR A 392 12.26 15.36 -7.17
N ARG A 393 13.16 14.75 -7.96
CA ARG A 393 12.81 14.23 -9.29
C ARG A 393 12.41 12.76 -9.18
N THR A 394 11.16 12.49 -9.54
CA THR A 394 10.60 11.13 -9.70
C THR A 394 10.71 10.63 -11.12
#